data_1cdf1459204d8fe62c87be861b9987f3
#
_entry.id   1cdf1459204d8fe62c87be861b9987f3
#
_cell.length_a   1.000
_cell.length_b   1.000
_cell.length_c   1.000
_cell.angle_alpha   90.00
_cell.angle_beta   90.00
_cell.angle_gamma   90.00
#
_symmetry.space_group_name_H-M   'P 1'
#
loop_
_entity.id
_entity.type
_entity.pdbx_description
1 polymer ?
#
loop_
_entity_poly.entity_id
_entity_poly.type
_entity_poly.pdbx_seq_one_letter_code
_entity_poly.pdbx_strand_id
1 'polypeptide(L)'
;MKYQVEVIINEDRDKVSRLYVDMNQMPLWEKGLVEIIHEEGTLFKTNSKGLMVFSFDGQKMPMKVSVEKENLPDQIIQIFEVPGAWNRCDSHFIDFNHQTKWVMDVEFKFDEPHDIPLERFIEKTKTSMHIFKDFVEGKLN
;
A
#
# COMPACT_ATOMS: atom_id res chain seq x y z
N MET A 1 13.47 -4.31 -10.55
CA MET A 1 13.41 -5.22 -9.39
C MET A 1 11.97 -5.62 -9.15
N LYS A 2 11.71 -6.92 -9.10
CA LYS A 2 10.35 -7.45 -8.91
C LYS A 2 10.35 -8.54 -7.86
N TYR A 3 9.29 -8.60 -7.06
CA TYR A 3 9.07 -9.68 -6.10
C TYR A 3 7.59 -9.78 -5.73
N GLN A 4 7.23 -10.86 -5.06
CA GLN A 4 5.87 -11.08 -4.59
C GLN A 4 5.90 -11.41 -3.10
N VAL A 5 4.96 -10.85 -2.34
CA VAL A 5 4.79 -11.11 -0.92
C VAL A 5 3.33 -11.40 -0.66
N GLU A 6 3.04 -12.30 0.30
CA GLU A 6 1.67 -12.59 0.67
C GLU A 6 1.49 -12.69 2.18
N VAL A 7 0.26 -12.43 2.63
CA VAL A 7 -0.13 -12.55 4.03
C VAL A 7 -1.58 -13.03 4.10
N ILE A 8 -1.88 -13.83 5.12
CA ILE A 8 -3.25 -14.26 5.40
C ILE A 8 -3.82 -13.36 6.50
N ILE A 9 -4.96 -12.73 6.21
CA ILE A 9 -5.66 -11.85 7.15
C ILE A 9 -6.94 -12.56 7.60
N ASN A 10 -7.15 -12.65 8.92
CA ASN A 10 -8.28 -13.37 9.49
C ASN A 10 -9.54 -12.49 9.51
N GLU A 11 -9.98 -12.07 8.35
CA GLU A 11 -11.21 -11.30 8.11
C GLU A 11 -11.66 -11.51 6.68
N ASP A 12 -12.96 -11.29 6.42
CA ASP A 12 -13.53 -11.41 5.08
C ASP A 12 -12.96 -10.38 4.11
N ARG A 13 -12.84 -10.78 2.86
CA ARG A 13 -12.28 -9.97 1.79
C ARG A 13 -12.94 -8.60 1.62
N ASP A 14 -14.27 -8.54 1.76
CA ASP A 14 -14.99 -7.28 1.61
C ASP A 14 -14.57 -6.28 2.69
N LYS A 15 -14.40 -6.74 3.93
CA LYS A 15 -13.93 -5.89 5.03
C LYS A 15 -12.49 -5.46 4.81
N VAL A 16 -11.61 -6.39 4.42
CA VAL A 16 -10.19 -6.12 4.19
C VAL A 16 -10.02 -5.06 3.10
N SER A 17 -10.66 -5.25 1.95
CA SER A 17 -10.55 -4.33 0.83
C SER A 17 -11.12 -2.94 1.13
N ARG A 18 -12.24 -2.89 1.86
CA ARG A 18 -12.85 -1.63 2.26
C ARG A 18 -11.93 -0.84 3.20
N LEU A 19 -11.31 -1.51 4.17
CA LEU A 19 -10.39 -0.86 5.11
C LEU A 19 -9.09 -0.40 4.43
N TYR A 20 -8.67 -1.13 3.39
CA TYR A 20 -7.44 -0.79 2.66
C TYR A 20 -7.50 0.60 2.01
N VAL A 21 -8.68 1.03 1.59
CA VAL A 21 -8.89 2.33 0.93
C VAL A 21 -9.67 3.34 1.78
N ASP A 22 -9.91 3.03 3.04
CA ASP A 22 -10.58 3.95 3.96
C ASP A 22 -9.57 5.01 4.43
N MET A 23 -9.60 6.17 3.77
CA MET A 23 -8.65 7.24 4.01
C MET A 23 -8.73 7.82 5.42
N ASN A 24 -9.91 7.76 6.06
CA ASN A 24 -10.08 8.27 7.42
C ASN A 24 -9.32 7.43 8.45
N GLN A 25 -9.18 6.14 8.19
CA GLN A 25 -8.47 5.22 9.10
C GLN A 25 -7.04 4.92 8.67
N MET A 26 -6.67 5.32 7.45
CA MET A 26 -5.36 5.00 6.88
C MET A 26 -4.17 5.45 7.75
N PRO A 27 -4.22 6.61 8.44
CA PRO A 27 -3.12 6.98 9.35
C PRO A 27 -2.87 6.00 10.49
N LEU A 28 -3.83 5.13 10.80
CA LEU A 28 -3.68 4.15 11.88
C LEU A 28 -2.72 3.02 11.50
N TRP A 29 -2.53 2.74 10.22
CA TRP A 29 -1.61 1.69 9.76
C TRP A 29 -0.55 2.18 8.78
N GLU A 30 -0.71 3.36 8.18
CA GLU A 30 0.32 4.02 7.37
C GLU A 30 1.08 5.00 8.26
N LYS A 31 2.21 4.55 8.80
CA LYS A 31 2.98 5.34 9.76
C LYS A 31 3.44 6.67 9.19
N GLY A 32 3.15 7.73 9.91
CA GLY A 32 3.56 9.07 9.53
C GLY A 32 2.64 9.76 8.54
N LEU A 33 1.61 9.10 8.04
CA LEU A 33 0.66 9.72 7.12
C LEU A 33 -0.12 10.82 7.82
N VAL A 34 -0.03 12.05 7.32
CA VAL A 34 -0.69 13.22 7.91
C VAL A 34 -1.72 13.86 7.00
N GLU A 35 -1.64 13.63 5.69
CA GLU A 35 -2.55 14.25 4.73
C GLU A 35 -2.63 13.44 3.45
N ILE A 36 -3.83 13.43 2.83
CA ILE A 36 -4.05 12.87 1.50
C ILE A 36 -4.64 13.99 0.65
N ILE A 37 -4.02 14.27 -0.49
CA ILE A 37 -4.43 15.34 -1.40
C ILE A 37 -4.90 14.72 -2.71
N HIS A 38 -6.15 15.01 -3.11
CA HIS A 38 -6.69 14.58 -4.39
C HIS A 38 -6.33 15.61 -5.45
N GLU A 39 -5.65 15.21 -6.50
CA GLU A 39 -5.24 16.11 -7.59
C GLU A 39 -6.06 15.87 -8.86
N GLU A 40 -6.25 14.60 -9.23
CA GLU A 40 -7.08 14.21 -10.36
C GLU A 40 -8.01 13.10 -9.90
N GLY A 41 -9.32 13.31 -9.98
CA GLY A 41 -10.32 12.36 -9.53
C GLY A 41 -10.28 12.18 -8.01
N THR A 42 -10.85 11.09 -7.54
CA THR A 42 -10.90 10.74 -6.12
C THR A 42 -10.01 9.52 -5.86
N LEU A 43 -8.98 9.67 -5.05
CA LEU A 43 -8.18 8.54 -4.60
C LEU A 43 -9.10 7.61 -3.77
N PHE A 44 -9.13 6.31 -3.95
CA PHE A 44 -8.26 5.50 -4.79
C PHE A 44 -9.04 4.86 -5.96
N LYS A 45 -9.75 5.65 -6.73
CA LYS A 45 -10.48 5.18 -7.92
C LYS A 45 -9.53 5.03 -9.10
N THR A 46 -9.93 4.21 -10.09
CA THR A 46 -9.12 4.03 -11.32
C THR A 46 -8.82 5.38 -11.98
N ASN A 47 -7.58 5.55 -12.40
CA ASN A 47 -7.05 6.76 -13.04
C ASN A 47 -6.98 7.99 -12.12
N SER A 48 -7.21 7.84 -10.81
CA SER A 48 -7.01 8.93 -9.87
C SER A 48 -5.54 9.17 -9.59
N LYS A 49 -5.21 10.40 -9.22
CA LYS A 49 -3.86 10.83 -8.84
C LYS A 49 -3.91 11.79 -7.68
N GLY A 50 -2.89 11.76 -6.85
CA GLY A 50 -2.78 12.65 -5.73
C GLY A 50 -1.48 12.51 -4.98
N LEU A 51 -1.49 12.98 -3.74
CA LEU A 51 -0.34 12.92 -2.85
C LEU A 51 -0.72 12.28 -1.54
N MET A 52 0.16 11.44 -1.03
CA MET A 52 0.15 11.01 0.36
C MET A 52 1.31 11.72 1.05
N VAL A 53 1.00 12.56 2.02
CA VAL A 53 2.00 13.37 2.71
C VAL A 53 2.33 12.72 4.04
N PHE A 54 3.61 12.37 4.21
CA PHE A 54 4.12 11.76 5.44
C PHE A 54 4.92 12.80 6.23
N SER A 55 4.93 12.67 7.54
CA SER A 55 5.75 13.51 8.40
C SER A 55 6.61 12.63 9.29
N PHE A 56 7.92 12.85 9.23
CA PHE A 56 8.90 12.15 10.07
C PHE A 56 9.81 13.22 10.68
N ASP A 57 9.89 13.23 12.02
CA ASP A 57 10.73 14.18 12.77
C ASP A 57 10.47 15.64 12.36
N GLY A 58 9.20 15.98 12.12
CA GLY A 58 8.78 17.33 11.75
C GLY A 58 8.99 17.69 10.30
N GLN A 59 9.56 16.79 9.49
CA GLN A 59 9.74 17.01 8.05
C GLN A 59 8.65 16.31 7.25
N LYS A 60 8.00 17.06 6.38
CA LYS A 60 6.97 16.54 5.49
C LYS A 60 7.59 16.00 4.22
N MET A 61 7.15 14.81 3.82
CA MET A 61 7.56 14.17 2.57
C MET A 61 6.32 13.82 1.77
N PRO A 62 6.05 14.54 0.67
CA PRO A 62 4.95 14.18 -0.22
C PRO A 62 5.38 13.02 -1.11
N MET A 63 4.50 12.04 -1.22
CA MET A 63 4.68 10.90 -2.13
C MET A 63 3.57 10.95 -3.16
N LYS A 64 3.92 10.94 -4.43
CA LYS A 64 2.93 10.86 -5.50
C LYS A 64 2.29 9.50 -5.49
N VAL A 65 0.97 9.46 -5.63
CA VAL A 65 0.23 8.22 -5.77
C VAL A 65 -0.69 8.33 -6.97
N SER A 66 -0.73 7.27 -7.77
CA SER A 66 -1.70 7.13 -8.86
C SER A 66 -2.27 5.72 -8.82
N VAL A 67 -3.50 5.58 -9.31
CA VAL A 67 -4.20 4.30 -9.33
C VAL A 67 -4.39 3.87 -10.78
N GLU A 68 -3.67 2.83 -11.17
CA GLU A 68 -3.77 2.27 -12.52
C GLU A 68 -5.10 1.54 -12.69
N LYS A 69 -5.54 0.81 -11.65
CA LYS A 69 -6.76 0.02 -11.68
C LYS A 69 -7.30 -0.16 -10.27
N GLU A 70 -8.59 0.12 -10.08
CA GLU A 70 -9.31 -0.26 -8.87
C GLU A 70 -10.46 -1.18 -9.28
N ASN A 71 -10.39 -2.43 -8.83
CA ASN A 71 -11.44 -3.43 -9.02
C ASN A 71 -11.64 -4.18 -7.71
N LEU A 72 -11.87 -3.41 -6.63
CA LEU A 72 -12.11 -4.00 -5.31
C LEU A 72 -13.49 -4.65 -5.26
N PRO A 73 -13.65 -5.75 -4.54
CA PRO A 73 -12.72 -6.30 -3.54
C PRO A 73 -11.58 -7.18 -4.09
N ASP A 74 -11.47 -7.36 -5.40
CA ASP A 74 -10.51 -8.32 -5.99
C ASP A 74 -9.09 -7.77 -6.10
N GLN A 75 -8.94 -6.54 -6.61
CA GLN A 75 -7.63 -6.06 -7.02
C GLN A 75 -7.55 -4.54 -7.00
N ILE A 76 -6.38 -4.04 -6.64
CA ILE A 76 -6.03 -2.62 -6.83
C ILE A 76 -4.56 -2.52 -7.22
N ILE A 77 -4.28 -1.71 -8.24
CA ILE A 77 -2.91 -1.44 -8.70
C ILE A 77 -2.60 0.03 -8.44
N GLN A 78 -1.60 0.26 -7.62
CA GLN A 78 -1.17 1.60 -7.21
C GLN A 78 0.27 1.82 -7.61
N ILE A 79 0.58 3.06 -7.99
CA ILE A 79 1.94 3.49 -8.30
C ILE A 79 2.31 4.60 -7.32
N PHE A 80 3.44 4.44 -6.64
CA PHE A 80 3.97 5.39 -5.69
C PHE A 80 5.30 5.92 -6.20
N GLU A 81 5.47 7.25 -6.16
CA GLU A 81 6.68 7.88 -6.65
C GLU A 81 7.23 8.90 -5.67
N VAL A 82 8.52 8.80 -5.42
CA VAL A 82 9.31 9.81 -4.72
C VAL A 82 10.49 10.17 -5.63
N PRO A 83 11.20 11.29 -5.39
CA PRO A 83 12.38 11.60 -6.19
C PRO A 83 13.34 10.41 -6.21
N GLY A 84 13.68 9.94 -7.41
CA GLY A 84 14.63 8.85 -7.63
C GLY A 84 14.07 7.44 -7.58
N ALA A 85 12.76 7.25 -7.26
CA ALA A 85 12.19 5.91 -7.15
C ALA A 85 10.74 5.85 -7.63
N TRP A 86 10.43 4.78 -8.36
CA TRP A 86 9.09 4.43 -8.84
C TRP A 86 8.74 3.04 -8.31
N ASN A 87 7.54 2.90 -7.76
CA ASN A 87 7.10 1.66 -7.14
C ASN A 87 5.68 1.33 -7.58
N ARG A 88 5.48 0.16 -8.18
CA ARG A 88 4.17 -0.34 -8.58
C ARG A 88 3.79 -1.50 -7.69
N CYS A 89 2.62 -1.41 -7.08
CA CYS A 89 2.08 -2.43 -6.17
C CYS A 89 0.76 -2.93 -6.73
N ASP A 90 0.73 -4.21 -7.12
CA ASP A 90 -0.46 -4.88 -7.63
C ASP A 90 -0.97 -5.82 -6.53
N SER A 91 -2.01 -5.38 -5.83
CA SER A 91 -2.59 -6.10 -4.71
C SER A 91 -3.81 -6.90 -5.13
N HIS A 92 -3.79 -8.20 -4.80
CA HIS A 92 -4.91 -9.11 -5.00
C HIS A 92 -5.42 -9.57 -3.63
N PHE A 93 -6.71 -9.43 -3.41
CA PHE A 93 -7.37 -9.92 -2.19
C PHE A 93 -8.19 -11.15 -2.56
N ILE A 94 -7.74 -12.30 -2.12
CA ILE A 94 -8.30 -13.60 -2.51
C ILE A 94 -9.10 -14.16 -1.34
N ASP A 95 -10.36 -14.55 -1.61
CA ASP A 95 -11.21 -15.21 -0.62
C ASP A 95 -10.60 -16.58 -0.28
N PHE A 96 -10.41 -16.82 1.03
CA PHE A 96 -9.70 -18.00 1.52
C PHE A 96 -10.36 -18.52 2.79
N ASN A 97 -11.50 -19.22 2.64
CA ASN A 97 -12.24 -19.81 3.78
C ASN A 97 -12.55 -18.79 4.88
N HIS A 98 -13.26 -17.72 4.54
CA HIS A 98 -13.59 -16.61 5.47
C HIS A 98 -12.38 -15.83 5.98
N GLN A 99 -11.22 -16.09 5.40
CA GLN A 99 -10.03 -15.30 5.55
C GLN A 99 -9.72 -14.62 4.22
N THR A 100 -8.75 -13.73 4.21
CA THR A 100 -8.28 -13.09 2.99
C THR A 100 -6.81 -13.40 2.79
N LYS A 101 -6.46 -13.91 1.63
CA LYS A 101 -5.07 -14.02 1.20
C LYS A 101 -4.73 -12.77 0.39
N TRP A 102 -3.91 -11.90 0.97
CA TRP A 102 -3.45 -10.70 0.29
C TRP A 102 -2.11 -11.01 -0.38
N VAL A 103 -2.11 -10.98 -1.71
CA VAL A 103 -0.92 -11.19 -2.52
C VAL A 103 -0.56 -9.89 -3.19
N MET A 104 0.67 -9.42 -3.00
CA MET A 104 1.14 -8.20 -3.62
C MET A 104 2.32 -8.49 -4.54
N ASP A 105 2.16 -8.15 -5.82
CA ASP A 105 3.25 -8.13 -6.80
C ASP A 105 3.86 -6.73 -6.78
N VAL A 106 5.14 -6.65 -6.50
CA VAL A 106 5.85 -5.39 -6.31
C VAL A 106 6.91 -5.22 -7.37
N GLU A 107 6.96 -4.03 -7.95
CA GLU A 107 8.02 -3.63 -8.87
C GLU A 107 8.61 -2.30 -8.44
N PHE A 108 9.96 -2.23 -8.42
CA PHE A 108 10.68 -0.99 -8.18
C PHE A 108 11.57 -0.64 -9.36
N LYS A 109 11.67 0.65 -9.65
CA LYS A 109 12.63 1.23 -10.59
C LYS A 109 13.32 2.40 -9.90
N PHE A 110 14.64 2.46 -10.00
CA PHE A 110 15.45 3.51 -9.39
C PHE A 110 16.20 4.26 -10.47
N ASP A 111 16.32 5.59 -10.34
CA ASP A 111 17.07 6.41 -11.29
C ASP A 111 18.57 6.13 -11.21
N GLU A 112 19.06 5.79 -10.02
CA GLU A 112 20.46 5.53 -9.77
C GLU A 112 20.69 4.12 -9.26
N PRO A 113 21.86 3.50 -9.55
CA PRO A 113 22.20 2.20 -8.96
C PRO A 113 22.26 2.27 -7.45
N HIS A 114 21.96 1.16 -6.77
CA HIS A 114 22.05 1.06 -5.32
C HIS A 114 22.55 -0.32 -4.93
N ASP A 115 23.09 -0.42 -3.70
CA ASP A 115 23.64 -1.67 -3.14
C ASP A 115 22.70 -2.34 -2.15
N ILE A 116 21.46 -1.87 -2.04
CA ILE A 116 20.50 -2.42 -1.08
C ILE A 116 20.05 -3.81 -1.55
N PRO A 117 20.23 -4.87 -0.75
CA PRO A 117 19.84 -6.22 -1.14
C PRO A 117 18.34 -6.35 -1.33
N LEU A 118 17.92 -7.20 -2.27
CA LEU A 118 16.50 -7.48 -2.53
C LEU A 118 15.76 -7.90 -1.26
N GLU A 119 16.39 -8.68 -0.40
CA GLU A 119 15.80 -9.18 0.84
C GLU A 119 15.34 -8.06 1.76
N ARG A 120 16.01 -6.91 1.75
CA ARG A 120 15.61 -5.76 2.57
C ARG A 120 14.30 -5.16 2.08
N PHE A 121 14.10 -5.09 0.77
CA PHE A 121 12.84 -4.62 0.19
C PHE A 121 11.70 -5.58 0.52
N ILE A 122 11.96 -6.88 0.38
CA ILE A 122 10.98 -7.91 0.72
C ILE A 122 10.58 -7.83 2.19
N GLU A 123 11.53 -7.73 3.10
CA GLU A 123 11.27 -7.64 4.55
C GLU A 123 10.48 -6.37 4.91
N LYS A 124 10.81 -5.25 4.28
CA LYS A 124 10.09 -4.00 4.53
C LYS A 124 8.64 -4.10 4.06
N THR A 125 8.41 -4.71 2.91
CA THR A 125 7.06 -4.93 2.39
C THR A 125 6.27 -5.87 3.31
N LYS A 126 6.89 -6.96 3.74
CA LYS A 126 6.27 -7.88 4.70
C LYS A 126 5.86 -7.17 5.99
N THR A 127 6.76 -6.34 6.52
CA THR A 127 6.48 -5.58 7.75
C THR A 127 5.26 -4.68 7.57
N SER A 128 5.21 -3.94 6.45
CA SER A 128 4.08 -3.07 6.14
C SER A 128 2.77 -3.84 6.01
N MET A 129 2.80 -4.99 5.33
CA MET A 129 1.62 -5.84 5.16
C MET A 129 1.15 -6.40 6.50
N HIS A 130 2.07 -6.78 7.39
CA HIS A 130 1.71 -7.27 8.73
C HIS A 130 1.11 -6.18 9.61
N ILE A 131 1.55 -4.94 9.47
CA ILE A 131 0.94 -3.81 10.18
C ILE A 131 -0.52 -3.65 9.75
N PHE A 132 -0.80 -3.69 8.45
CA PHE A 132 -2.17 -3.62 7.94
C PHE A 132 -3.00 -4.82 8.43
N LYS A 133 -2.44 -6.03 8.38
CA LYS A 133 -3.08 -7.22 8.90
C LYS A 133 -3.48 -7.03 10.37
N ASP A 134 -2.56 -6.57 11.20
CA ASP A 134 -2.83 -6.35 12.63
C ASP A 134 -3.90 -5.29 12.84
N PHE A 135 -3.90 -4.24 12.02
CA PHE A 135 -4.94 -3.22 12.05
C PHE A 135 -6.32 -3.82 11.75
N VAL A 136 -6.44 -4.58 10.66
CA VAL A 136 -7.70 -5.21 10.26
C VAL A 136 -8.21 -6.17 11.34
N GLU A 137 -7.31 -6.91 11.96
CA GLU A 137 -7.66 -7.90 13.00
C GLU A 137 -7.83 -7.29 14.38
N GLY A 138 -7.68 -5.96 14.51
CA GLY A 138 -7.85 -5.29 15.78
C GLY A 138 -6.72 -5.51 16.78
N LYS A 139 -5.51 -5.77 16.31
CA LYS A 139 -4.34 -6.10 17.13
C LYS A 139 -3.31 -4.98 17.26
N LEU A 140 -3.55 -3.82 16.63
CA LEU A 140 -2.67 -2.67 16.80
C LEU A 140 -2.95 -1.96 18.11
N ASN A 141 -1.90 -1.58 18.81
CA ASN A 141 -1.97 -0.81 20.03
C ASN A 141 -1.64 0.66 19.76
#